data_5976d9a0f7cf5cc413e29fafc207809a
#
_entry.id   5976d9a0f7cf5cc413e29fafc207809a
#
_cell.length_a   1.000
_cell.length_b   1.000
_cell.length_c   1.000
_cell.angle_alpha   90.00
_cell.angle_beta   90.00
_cell.angle_gamma   90.00
#
_symmetry.space_group_name_H-M   'P 1'
#
loop_
_entity.id
_entity.type
_entity.pdbx_description
1 polymer ?
#
loop_
_entity_poly.entity_id
_entity_poly.type
_entity_poly.pdbx_seq_one_letter_code
_entity_poly.pdbx_strand_id
1 'polypeptide(L)'
;MSFCEASVRLSGSGTLRWMLRSGRRRQVLARQTFSSGKETVLSYRAEMRDLPPHSVLYFEAEGEVCVLGGGCRTDMPGRRVSLRLVFCTYRRERELRANIGRIAPVLGENMQVFVVDNGKTLGNDFPAHVTLIPNRNLGGSGGYARGMAEAMKDADATHVLLMDDDIEVHPAVLKKTAALLALCKDPSVNIGGSMLSLAERTAVRETGGHWDGFRLRARAAGADVSSLRGLERNARAAGANYQAWWYMAIPLATVRREGLPLPMFIKSDDIEYSLRIRTPILTMNGIGVWHADFGGKFRPPLNYYIKRNELILNAVTGCRRGQRFAKKRLLYSFAKNLLLRNAEARAYVLRAYEDFLNGAEAFARSDAEQLNAVLFSSAPDKSEGSVRRFFAVRRRLKREYAAAAESFRAAKPFLVSEEYWGPAFAGHLTKKGGV
;
A
#
# COMPACT_ATOMS: atom_id res chain seq x y z
N MET A 1 23.58 4.92 -14.71
CA MET A 1 22.79 4.83 -15.97
C MET A 1 23.43 5.80 -16.95
N SER A 2 24.01 5.33 -18.04
CA SER A 2 24.52 6.22 -19.06
C SER A 2 23.42 6.57 -20.06
N PHE A 3 22.60 5.60 -20.44
CA PHE A 3 21.49 5.83 -21.35
C PHE A 3 20.20 5.09 -20.95
N CYS A 4 19.07 5.56 -21.52
CA CYS A 4 17.82 4.85 -21.60
C CYS A 4 17.42 4.76 -23.08
N GLU A 5 17.25 3.56 -23.60
CA GLU A 5 16.74 3.34 -24.94
C GLU A 5 15.27 2.92 -24.86
N ALA A 6 14.39 3.80 -25.32
CA ALA A 6 12.98 3.51 -25.44
C ALA A 6 12.71 2.87 -26.80
N SER A 7 11.91 1.83 -26.87
CA SER A 7 11.51 1.15 -28.08
C SER A 7 9.99 1.00 -28.15
N VAL A 8 9.44 1.05 -29.35
CA VAL A 8 8.03 0.83 -29.62
C VAL A 8 7.87 -0.11 -30.82
N ARG A 9 6.97 -1.07 -30.69
CA ARG A 9 6.58 -2.00 -31.76
C ARG A 9 5.29 -1.48 -32.38
N LEU A 10 5.30 -1.34 -33.69
CA LEU A 10 4.24 -0.74 -34.45
C LEU A 10 3.90 -1.60 -35.68
N SER A 11 2.68 -1.48 -36.19
CA SER A 11 2.29 -1.90 -37.52
C SER A 11 1.57 -0.76 -38.24
N GLY A 12 1.53 -0.81 -39.57
CA GLY A 12 0.95 0.22 -40.41
C GLY A 12 1.98 1.13 -41.08
N SER A 13 1.61 2.36 -41.38
CA SER A 13 2.48 3.35 -42.02
C SER A 13 2.29 4.73 -41.41
N GLY A 14 3.39 5.47 -41.31
CA GLY A 14 3.32 6.80 -40.72
C GLY A 14 4.67 7.36 -40.26
N THR A 15 4.61 8.40 -39.46
CA THR A 15 5.78 9.04 -38.84
C THR A 15 5.68 8.98 -37.33
N LEU A 16 6.71 8.47 -36.68
CA LEU A 16 6.90 8.53 -35.25
C LEU A 16 7.80 9.70 -34.89
N ARG A 17 7.39 10.48 -33.91
CA ARG A 17 8.19 11.56 -33.32
C ARG A 17 8.52 11.19 -31.87
N TRP A 18 9.80 11.10 -31.53
CA TRP A 18 10.25 11.03 -30.17
C TRP A 18 10.25 12.42 -29.55
N MET A 19 9.60 12.57 -28.44
CA MET A 19 9.30 13.85 -27.82
C MET A 19 9.82 13.89 -26.38
N LEU A 20 10.34 15.05 -25.99
CA LEU A 20 10.67 15.37 -24.62
C LEU A 20 9.78 16.52 -24.14
N ARG A 21 9.16 16.35 -22.99
CA ARG A 21 8.44 17.42 -22.31
C ARG A 21 9.05 17.70 -20.95
N SER A 22 9.36 18.99 -20.71
CA SER A 22 9.81 19.49 -19.41
C SER A 22 8.99 20.75 -19.07
N GLY A 23 8.06 20.60 -18.14
CA GLY A 23 7.10 21.63 -17.80
C GLY A 23 6.22 22.02 -18.99
N ARG A 24 6.29 23.28 -19.42
CA ARG A 24 5.54 23.77 -20.61
C ARG A 24 6.29 23.57 -21.93
N ARG A 25 7.59 23.29 -21.89
CA ARG A 25 8.41 23.13 -23.08
C ARG A 25 8.27 21.73 -23.66
N ARG A 26 8.03 21.66 -24.98
CA ARG A 26 7.99 20.41 -25.75
C ARG A 26 9.09 20.51 -26.82
N GLN A 27 9.81 19.40 -27.01
CA GLN A 27 10.90 19.31 -27.96
C GLN A 27 10.79 18.01 -28.75
N VAL A 28 10.93 18.07 -30.04
CA VAL A 28 11.11 16.89 -30.91
C VAL A 28 12.58 16.48 -30.82
N LEU A 29 12.83 15.26 -30.43
CA LEU A 29 14.17 14.69 -30.30
C LEU A 29 14.60 13.98 -31.59
N ALA A 30 13.66 13.24 -32.20
CA ALA A 30 13.88 12.54 -33.46
C ALA A 30 12.56 12.32 -34.21
N ARG A 31 12.66 12.11 -35.53
CA ARG A 31 11.56 11.71 -36.42
C ARG A 31 11.97 10.46 -37.19
N GLN A 32 11.10 9.48 -37.26
CA GLN A 32 11.32 8.21 -37.95
C GLN A 32 10.07 7.87 -38.75
N THR A 33 10.18 7.82 -40.06
CA THR A 33 9.11 7.40 -40.96
C THR A 33 9.19 5.90 -41.18
N PHE A 34 8.06 5.22 -41.16
CA PHE A 34 7.96 3.79 -41.42
C PHE A 34 6.78 3.48 -42.34
N SER A 35 6.98 2.49 -43.14
CA SER A 35 5.94 1.93 -44.02
C SER A 35 6.15 0.45 -44.06
N SER A 36 5.29 -0.31 -43.41
CA SER A 36 5.40 -1.75 -43.40
C SER A 36 4.06 -2.38 -43.13
N GLY A 37 3.64 -3.30 -43.96
CA GLY A 37 2.55 -4.23 -43.64
C GLY A 37 2.90 -5.24 -42.55
N LYS A 38 4.13 -5.22 -42.02
CA LYS A 38 4.66 -6.08 -40.98
C LYS A 38 4.98 -5.28 -39.72
N GLU A 39 5.19 -5.98 -38.62
CA GLU A 39 5.65 -5.38 -37.37
C GLU A 39 7.02 -4.69 -37.54
N THR A 40 7.10 -3.45 -37.08
CA THR A 40 8.34 -2.64 -37.11
C THR A 40 8.67 -2.21 -35.69
N VAL A 41 9.95 -2.27 -35.33
CA VAL A 41 10.46 -1.77 -34.06
C VAL A 41 11.24 -0.49 -34.30
N LEU A 42 10.78 0.62 -33.71
CA LEU A 42 11.50 1.88 -33.69
C LEU A 42 12.03 2.15 -32.30
N SER A 43 13.24 2.72 -32.23
CA SER A 43 13.85 3.04 -30.94
C SER A 43 14.51 4.42 -30.95
N TYR A 44 14.61 4.98 -29.73
CA TYR A 44 15.35 6.20 -29.46
C TYR A 44 16.19 6.03 -28.20
N ARG A 45 17.49 6.29 -28.32
CA ARG A 45 18.45 6.27 -27.22
C ARG A 45 18.66 7.69 -26.68
N ALA A 46 18.31 7.89 -25.45
CA ALA A 46 18.54 9.14 -24.72
C ALA A 46 19.69 8.97 -23.72
N GLU A 47 20.67 9.86 -23.76
CA GLU A 47 21.68 9.94 -22.70
C GLU A 47 21.03 10.55 -21.45
N MET A 48 21.13 9.88 -20.31
CA MET A 48 20.39 10.30 -19.10
C MET A 48 20.86 11.67 -18.55
N ARG A 49 22.14 12.04 -18.81
CA ARG A 49 22.68 13.34 -18.42
C ARG A 49 22.05 14.50 -19.18
N ASP A 50 21.51 14.23 -20.39
CA ASP A 50 20.95 15.24 -21.28
C ASP A 50 19.45 15.46 -21.04
N LEU A 51 18.85 14.63 -20.19
CA LEU A 51 17.44 14.74 -19.83
C LEU A 51 17.24 15.64 -18.61
N PRO A 52 16.49 16.75 -18.72
CA PRO A 52 16.17 17.59 -17.58
C PRO A 52 15.43 16.82 -16.49
N PRO A 53 15.69 17.11 -15.19
CA PRO A 53 14.92 16.50 -14.10
C PRO A 53 13.42 16.68 -14.30
N HIS A 54 12.66 15.63 -13.96
CA HIS A 54 11.19 15.61 -14.07
C HIS A 54 10.64 15.79 -15.50
N SER A 55 11.46 15.53 -16.53
CA SER A 55 11.00 15.48 -17.91
C SER A 55 10.31 14.14 -18.21
N VAL A 56 9.47 14.15 -19.25
CA VAL A 56 8.77 12.97 -19.75
C VAL A 56 9.22 12.73 -21.20
N LEU A 57 9.85 11.57 -21.42
CA LEU A 57 10.10 11.04 -22.76
C LEU A 57 8.87 10.28 -23.25
N TYR A 58 8.38 10.61 -24.42
CA TYR A 58 7.21 9.96 -25.00
C TYR A 58 7.31 9.99 -26.54
N PHE A 59 6.39 9.33 -27.21
CA PHE A 59 6.28 9.42 -28.67
C PHE A 59 4.91 9.91 -29.10
N GLU A 60 4.87 10.49 -30.27
CA GLU A 60 3.66 10.83 -31.02
C GLU A 60 3.73 10.11 -32.37
N ALA A 61 2.65 9.45 -32.75
CA ALA A 61 2.53 8.78 -34.04
C ALA A 61 1.48 9.48 -34.92
N GLU A 62 1.76 9.62 -36.22
CA GLU A 62 0.89 10.21 -37.19
C GLU A 62 0.80 9.27 -38.40
N GLY A 63 -0.41 9.04 -38.90
CA GLY A 63 -0.72 8.08 -39.96
C GLY A 63 -1.57 6.91 -39.50
N GLU A 64 -1.64 5.86 -40.28
CA GLU A 64 -2.34 4.62 -39.94
C GLU A 64 -1.43 3.72 -39.10
N VAL A 65 -1.43 3.94 -37.77
CA VAL A 65 -0.47 3.33 -36.86
C VAL A 65 -1.18 2.55 -35.77
N CYS A 66 -0.84 1.26 -35.60
CA CYS A 66 -1.21 0.45 -34.46
C CYS A 66 0.01 0.23 -33.56
N VAL A 67 -0.11 0.58 -32.27
CA VAL A 67 0.92 0.33 -31.27
C VAL A 67 0.73 -1.07 -30.68
N LEU A 68 1.69 -1.96 -30.92
CA LEU A 68 1.67 -3.35 -30.49
C LEU A 68 2.36 -3.57 -29.13
N GLY A 69 3.21 -2.63 -28.71
CA GLY A 69 3.92 -2.71 -27.44
C GLY A 69 5.17 -1.83 -27.44
N GLY A 70 5.94 -1.93 -26.37
CA GLY A 70 7.18 -1.18 -26.23
C GLY A 70 7.89 -1.48 -24.90
N GLY A 71 9.06 -0.89 -24.73
CA GLY A 71 9.86 -1.07 -23.55
C GLY A 71 11.00 -0.07 -23.45
N CYS A 72 11.75 -0.17 -22.35
CA CYS A 72 12.96 0.59 -22.16
C CYS A 72 14.09 -0.36 -21.75
N ARG A 73 15.31 -0.10 -22.22
CA ARG A 73 16.52 -0.80 -21.80
C ARG A 73 17.62 0.19 -21.43
N THR A 74 18.59 -0.28 -20.65
CA THR A 74 19.75 0.50 -20.25
C THR A 74 20.99 -0.41 -20.20
N ASP A 75 22.18 0.20 -20.14
CA ASP A 75 23.47 -0.45 -19.98
C ASP A 75 23.81 -0.81 -18.53
N MET A 76 22.97 -0.44 -17.56
CA MET A 76 23.26 -0.74 -16.17
C MET A 76 23.14 -2.24 -15.90
N PRO A 77 24.16 -2.84 -15.26
CA PRO A 77 24.01 -4.18 -14.74
C PRO A 77 22.94 -4.18 -13.64
N GLY A 78 21.94 -5.04 -13.81
CA GLY A 78 20.92 -5.25 -12.79
C GLY A 78 21.43 -6.18 -11.68
N ARG A 79 21.04 -5.88 -10.41
CA ARG A 79 21.20 -6.83 -9.32
C ARG A 79 20.16 -7.95 -9.43
N ARG A 80 20.44 -9.12 -8.83
CA ARG A 80 19.45 -10.17 -8.70
C ARG A 80 18.26 -9.69 -7.86
N VAL A 81 17.05 -9.85 -8.39
CA VAL A 81 15.78 -9.57 -7.69
C VAL A 81 14.93 -10.83 -7.71
N SER A 82 14.50 -11.25 -6.54
CA SER A 82 13.59 -12.38 -6.34
C SER A 82 12.44 -11.91 -5.46
N LEU A 83 11.21 -11.89 -6.03
CA LEU A 83 10.03 -11.33 -5.42
C LEU A 83 9.15 -12.43 -4.79
N ARG A 84 8.67 -12.17 -3.57
CA ARG A 84 7.56 -12.91 -2.98
C ARG A 84 6.33 -12.00 -2.99
N LEU A 85 5.37 -12.34 -3.85
CA LEU A 85 4.13 -11.60 -4.04
C LEU A 85 3.15 -12.06 -2.95
N VAL A 86 2.75 -11.17 -2.06
CA VAL A 86 1.87 -11.49 -0.94
C VAL A 86 0.49 -10.92 -1.19
N PHE A 87 -0.48 -11.79 -1.32
CA PHE A 87 -1.90 -11.46 -1.25
C PHE A 87 -2.44 -11.84 0.13
N CYS A 88 -3.09 -10.89 0.80
CA CYS A 88 -3.89 -11.16 1.99
C CYS A 88 -5.36 -11.19 1.59
N THR A 89 -6.05 -12.31 1.81
CA THR A 89 -7.44 -12.46 1.40
C THR A 89 -8.35 -12.86 2.56
N TYR A 90 -9.59 -12.41 2.52
CA TYR A 90 -10.65 -12.82 3.42
C TYR A 90 -11.98 -12.95 2.66
N ARG A 91 -12.34 -14.20 2.29
CA ARG A 91 -13.60 -14.53 1.59
C ARG A 91 -13.77 -13.75 0.27
N ARG A 92 -12.69 -13.69 -0.55
CA ARG A 92 -12.67 -13.07 -1.88
C ARG A 92 -11.97 -13.97 -2.91
N GLU A 93 -12.36 -15.23 -2.92
CA GLU A 93 -11.74 -16.29 -3.71
C GLU A 93 -11.75 -15.97 -5.20
N ARG A 94 -12.86 -15.41 -5.69
CA ARG A 94 -13.05 -15.07 -7.10
C ARG A 94 -12.08 -13.99 -7.57
N GLU A 95 -11.99 -12.90 -6.84
CA GLU A 95 -11.13 -11.75 -7.15
C GLU A 95 -9.66 -12.16 -7.10
N LEU A 96 -9.28 -12.88 -6.05
CA LEU A 96 -7.92 -13.42 -5.89
C LEU A 96 -7.53 -14.34 -7.04
N ARG A 97 -8.36 -15.34 -7.38
CA ARG A 97 -8.10 -16.28 -8.49
C ARG A 97 -7.98 -15.56 -9.83
N ALA A 98 -8.80 -14.54 -10.06
CA ALA A 98 -8.72 -13.72 -11.26
C ALA A 98 -7.36 -12.97 -11.33
N ASN A 99 -6.86 -12.45 -10.20
CA ASN A 99 -5.55 -11.78 -10.15
C ASN A 99 -4.41 -12.78 -10.39
N ILE A 100 -4.42 -13.93 -9.73
CA ILE A 100 -3.42 -14.98 -9.94
C ILE A 100 -3.39 -15.43 -11.41
N GLY A 101 -4.56 -15.65 -12.01
CA GLY A 101 -4.66 -16.02 -13.43
C GLY A 101 -4.08 -14.95 -14.37
N ARG A 102 -4.29 -13.65 -14.07
CA ARG A 102 -3.71 -12.55 -14.86
C ARG A 102 -2.19 -12.51 -14.81
N ILE A 103 -1.61 -12.71 -13.62
CA ILE A 103 -0.15 -12.60 -13.43
C ILE A 103 0.61 -13.88 -13.76
N ALA A 104 -0.06 -15.03 -13.79
CA ALA A 104 0.56 -16.33 -14.06
C ALA A 104 1.50 -16.35 -15.28
N PRO A 105 1.19 -15.72 -16.42
CA PRO A 105 2.06 -15.72 -17.60
C PRO A 105 3.41 -15.03 -17.42
N VAL A 106 3.61 -14.25 -16.35
CA VAL A 106 4.85 -13.51 -16.08
C VAL A 106 5.58 -13.99 -14.84
N LEU A 107 5.00 -14.94 -14.11
CA LEU A 107 5.66 -15.60 -13.00
C LEU A 107 6.72 -16.54 -13.53
N GLY A 108 7.86 -16.60 -12.85
CA GLY A 108 8.99 -17.46 -13.17
C GLY A 108 9.76 -17.78 -11.89
N GLU A 109 10.93 -18.37 -12.03
CA GLU A 109 11.76 -18.82 -10.90
C GLU A 109 12.01 -17.74 -9.84
N ASN A 110 12.05 -16.47 -10.27
CA ASN A 110 12.29 -15.32 -9.40
C ASN A 110 11.01 -14.68 -8.83
N MET A 111 9.84 -15.24 -9.09
CA MET A 111 8.55 -14.70 -8.63
C MET A 111 7.64 -15.81 -8.13
N GLN A 112 7.42 -15.87 -6.83
CA GLN A 112 6.47 -16.80 -6.21
C GLN A 112 5.36 -16.01 -5.52
N VAL A 113 4.16 -16.61 -5.48
CA VAL A 113 2.97 -16.03 -4.88
C VAL A 113 2.70 -16.68 -3.54
N PHE A 114 2.55 -15.88 -2.51
CA PHE A 114 2.08 -16.29 -1.20
C PHE A 114 0.66 -15.77 -0.99
N VAL A 115 -0.28 -16.66 -0.83
CA VAL A 115 -1.68 -16.36 -0.54
C VAL A 115 -1.93 -16.61 0.94
N VAL A 116 -2.08 -15.54 1.71
CA VAL A 116 -2.45 -15.63 3.12
C VAL A 116 -3.96 -15.60 3.23
N ASP A 117 -4.55 -16.75 3.50
CA ASP A 117 -6.01 -16.94 3.58
C ASP A 117 -6.49 -16.77 5.04
N ASN A 118 -6.91 -15.57 5.36
CA ASN A 118 -7.51 -15.24 6.66
C ASN A 118 -8.93 -15.82 6.84
N GLY A 119 -9.54 -16.30 5.76
CA GLY A 119 -10.88 -16.90 5.78
C GLY A 119 -10.86 -18.40 5.95
N LYS A 120 -9.74 -19.05 5.64
CA LYS A 120 -9.59 -20.51 5.54
C LYS A 120 -10.63 -21.15 4.62
N THR A 121 -10.93 -20.45 3.51
CA THR A 121 -11.97 -20.85 2.57
C THR A 121 -11.41 -21.39 1.25
N LEU A 122 -10.09 -21.24 1.04
CA LEU A 122 -9.42 -21.66 -0.18
C LEU A 122 -8.95 -23.11 -0.11
N GLY A 123 -9.15 -23.86 -1.21
CA GLY A 123 -8.56 -25.20 -1.42
C GLY A 123 -7.14 -25.10 -2.00
N ASN A 124 -6.42 -26.23 -1.95
CA ASN A 124 -5.03 -26.35 -2.45
C ASN A 124 -4.91 -26.54 -3.98
N ASP A 125 -5.88 -26.09 -4.74
CA ASP A 125 -5.97 -26.22 -6.21
C ASP A 125 -5.27 -25.06 -6.95
N PHE A 126 -4.17 -24.55 -6.39
CA PHE A 126 -3.35 -23.51 -6.99
C PHE A 126 -2.18 -24.09 -7.80
N PRO A 127 -1.67 -23.33 -8.82
CA PRO A 127 -0.45 -23.71 -9.55
C PRO A 127 0.78 -23.82 -8.62
N ALA A 128 1.81 -24.53 -9.06
CA ALA A 128 3.03 -24.82 -8.26
C ALA A 128 3.78 -23.56 -7.76
N HIS A 129 3.65 -22.41 -8.45
CA HIS A 129 4.27 -21.14 -8.04
C HIS A 129 3.44 -20.35 -7.04
N VAL A 130 2.33 -20.91 -6.54
CA VAL A 130 1.46 -20.32 -5.52
C VAL A 130 1.50 -21.17 -4.27
N THR A 131 1.88 -20.56 -3.15
CA THR A 131 1.84 -21.18 -1.82
C THR A 131 0.66 -20.63 -1.05
N LEU A 132 -0.29 -21.52 -0.73
CA LEU A 132 -1.42 -21.18 0.15
C LEU A 132 -0.99 -21.27 1.62
N ILE A 133 -1.27 -20.22 2.38
CA ILE A 133 -0.93 -20.09 3.79
C ILE A 133 -2.22 -19.87 4.57
N PRO A 134 -2.85 -20.92 5.14
CA PRO A 134 -3.99 -20.75 6.01
C PRO A 134 -3.61 -19.90 7.24
N ASN A 135 -4.45 -18.91 7.56
CA ASN A 135 -4.19 -18.00 8.65
C ASN A 135 -5.47 -17.74 9.46
N ARG A 136 -5.33 -17.28 10.69
CA ARG A 136 -6.44 -16.70 11.44
C ARG A 136 -6.82 -15.35 10.83
N ASN A 137 -8.05 -14.91 11.03
CA ASN A 137 -8.44 -13.57 10.61
C ASN A 137 -7.80 -12.51 11.51
N LEU A 138 -6.56 -12.16 11.21
CA LEU A 138 -5.82 -11.09 11.88
C LEU A 138 -5.88 -9.77 11.09
N GLY A 139 -6.85 -9.66 10.17
CA GLY A 139 -7.01 -8.51 9.29
C GLY A 139 -5.88 -8.35 8.27
N GLY A 140 -5.84 -7.20 7.58
CA GLY A 140 -4.77 -6.87 6.64
C GLY A 140 -3.40 -6.84 7.30
N SER A 141 -3.29 -6.18 8.46
CA SER A 141 -2.05 -6.13 9.25
C SER A 141 -1.45 -7.52 9.47
N GLY A 142 -2.24 -8.46 9.99
CA GLY A 142 -1.76 -9.80 10.33
C GLY A 142 -1.57 -10.68 9.11
N GLY A 143 -2.38 -10.52 8.07
CA GLY A 143 -2.20 -11.24 6.81
C GLY A 143 -0.90 -10.86 6.11
N TYR A 144 -0.61 -9.57 6.00
CA TYR A 144 0.67 -9.11 5.44
C TYR A 144 1.85 -9.44 6.35
N ALA A 145 1.70 -9.33 7.69
CA ALA A 145 2.74 -9.78 8.62
C ALA A 145 3.07 -11.26 8.44
N ARG A 146 2.06 -12.12 8.25
CA ARG A 146 2.27 -13.55 7.97
C ARG A 146 3.01 -13.78 6.66
N GLY A 147 2.60 -13.11 5.59
CA GLY A 147 3.26 -13.22 4.29
C GLY A 147 4.71 -12.72 4.30
N MET A 148 4.98 -11.62 5.01
CA MET A 148 6.35 -11.11 5.22
C MET A 148 7.20 -12.11 6.02
N ALA A 149 6.65 -12.70 7.09
CA ALA A 149 7.33 -13.69 7.91
C ALA A 149 7.69 -14.94 7.10
N GLU A 150 6.78 -15.42 6.26
CA GLU A 150 7.07 -16.55 5.37
C GLU A 150 8.11 -16.20 4.29
N ALA A 151 8.05 -14.98 3.73
CA ALA A 151 9.05 -14.52 2.77
C ALA A 151 10.46 -14.39 3.38
N MET A 152 10.57 -14.04 4.67
CA MET A 152 11.86 -13.95 5.36
C MET A 152 12.53 -15.33 5.58
N LYS A 153 11.79 -16.42 5.57
CA LYS A 153 12.33 -17.79 5.69
C LYS A 153 12.99 -18.27 4.40
N ASP A 154 12.65 -17.65 3.29
CA ASP A 154 13.19 -18.01 1.98
C ASP A 154 14.52 -17.26 1.77
N ALA A 155 15.62 -18.02 1.71
CA ALA A 155 16.97 -17.48 1.56
C ALA A 155 17.20 -16.82 0.18
N ASP A 156 16.46 -17.22 -0.84
CA ASP A 156 16.56 -16.68 -2.18
C ASP A 156 15.76 -15.39 -2.38
N ALA A 157 14.80 -15.13 -1.51
CA ALA A 157 13.95 -13.95 -1.60
C ALA A 157 14.71 -12.66 -1.25
N THR A 158 14.56 -11.65 -2.10
CA THR A 158 15.18 -10.33 -1.89
C THR A 158 14.16 -9.27 -1.49
N HIS A 159 12.93 -9.38 -1.98
CA HIS A 159 11.87 -8.41 -1.75
C HIS A 159 10.53 -9.12 -1.53
N VAL A 160 9.67 -8.48 -0.76
CA VAL A 160 8.26 -8.80 -0.70
C VAL A 160 7.47 -7.73 -1.47
N LEU A 161 6.48 -8.17 -2.25
CA LEU A 161 5.53 -7.30 -2.94
C LEU A 161 4.14 -7.52 -2.35
N LEU A 162 3.65 -6.55 -1.61
CA LEU A 162 2.32 -6.59 -1.00
C LEU A 162 1.27 -6.13 -2.01
N MET A 163 0.17 -6.86 -2.10
CA MET A 163 -0.94 -6.56 -3.01
C MET A 163 -2.28 -6.92 -2.36
N ASP A 164 -3.31 -6.07 -2.56
CA ASP A 164 -4.68 -6.40 -2.18
C ASP A 164 -5.27 -7.47 -3.10
N ASP A 165 -6.23 -8.23 -2.60
CA ASP A 165 -6.91 -9.30 -3.32
C ASP A 165 -7.95 -8.79 -4.34
N ASP A 166 -8.49 -7.57 -4.13
CA ASP A 166 -9.54 -6.95 -4.94
C ASP A 166 -9.04 -5.86 -5.93
N ILE A 167 -7.76 -5.90 -6.27
CA ILE A 167 -7.20 -5.06 -7.33
C ILE A 167 -7.35 -5.72 -8.70
N GLU A 168 -7.07 -4.97 -9.74
CA GLU A 168 -6.77 -5.47 -11.07
C GLU A 168 -5.35 -5.03 -11.45
N VAL A 169 -4.45 -5.99 -11.64
CA VAL A 169 -3.04 -5.74 -11.97
C VAL A 169 -2.72 -6.21 -13.38
N HIS A 170 -2.03 -5.37 -14.16
CA HIS A 170 -1.52 -5.79 -15.46
C HIS A 170 -0.17 -6.52 -15.30
N PRO A 171 0.03 -7.68 -15.95
CA PRO A 171 1.25 -8.49 -15.77
C PRO A 171 2.57 -7.73 -16.01
N ALA A 172 2.60 -6.80 -16.96
CA ALA A 172 3.79 -5.99 -17.25
C ALA A 172 4.24 -5.11 -16.07
N VAL A 173 3.34 -4.80 -15.13
CA VAL A 173 3.67 -4.01 -13.91
C VAL A 173 4.66 -4.77 -13.04
N LEU A 174 4.50 -6.09 -12.90
CA LEU A 174 5.42 -6.94 -12.13
C LEU A 174 6.82 -6.96 -12.75
N LYS A 175 6.91 -7.13 -14.09
CA LYS A 175 8.19 -7.08 -14.81
C LYS A 175 8.89 -5.72 -14.64
N LYS A 176 8.14 -4.63 -14.75
CA LYS A 176 8.66 -3.27 -14.55
C LYS A 176 9.16 -3.07 -13.12
N THR A 177 8.41 -3.54 -12.13
CA THR A 177 8.81 -3.48 -10.71
C THR A 177 10.12 -4.22 -10.47
N ALA A 178 10.23 -5.46 -10.95
CA ALA A 178 11.45 -6.25 -10.81
C ALA A 178 12.65 -5.58 -11.51
N ALA A 179 12.45 -5.05 -12.73
CA ALA A 179 13.49 -4.34 -13.46
C ALA A 179 13.94 -3.07 -12.73
N LEU A 180 13.02 -2.28 -12.18
CA LEU A 180 13.37 -1.08 -11.42
C LEU A 180 14.14 -1.42 -10.15
N LEU A 181 13.71 -2.42 -9.38
CA LEU A 181 14.41 -2.88 -8.19
C LEU A 181 15.83 -3.35 -8.54
N ALA A 182 15.98 -4.04 -9.68
CA ALA A 182 17.30 -4.46 -10.16
C ALA A 182 18.22 -3.27 -10.51
N LEU A 183 17.64 -2.19 -11.04
CA LEU A 183 18.39 -1.01 -11.50
C LEU A 183 18.57 0.09 -10.45
N CYS A 184 17.81 0.08 -9.36
CA CYS A 184 17.94 1.08 -8.29
C CYS A 184 19.34 1.02 -7.65
N LYS A 185 20.05 2.16 -7.60
CA LYS A 185 21.35 2.24 -6.93
C LYS A 185 21.24 1.98 -5.43
N ASP A 186 20.23 2.57 -4.80
CA ASP A 186 19.94 2.36 -3.38
C ASP A 186 19.12 1.08 -3.21
N PRO A 187 19.65 0.04 -2.54
CA PRO A 187 18.96 -1.21 -2.31
C PRO A 187 17.82 -1.11 -1.28
N SER A 188 17.70 0.00 -0.58
CA SER A 188 16.65 0.23 0.44
C SER A 188 15.37 0.83 -0.15
N VAL A 189 15.36 1.17 -1.44
CA VAL A 189 14.20 1.79 -2.10
C VAL A 189 13.01 0.85 -2.14
N ASN A 190 11.86 1.38 -1.77
CA ASN A 190 10.57 0.71 -1.96
C ASN A 190 9.94 1.17 -3.29
N ILE A 191 9.24 0.28 -3.97
CA ILE A 191 8.46 0.65 -5.15
C ILE A 191 6.99 0.69 -4.78
N GLY A 192 6.36 1.86 -4.97
CA GLY A 192 4.93 2.05 -4.77
C GLY A 192 4.15 2.09 -6.09
N GLY A 193 2.98 1.48 -6.11
CA GLY A 193 2.06 1.51 -7.25
C GLY A 193 0.96 2.56 -7.09
N SER A 194 0.67 3.29 -8.17
CA SER A 194 -0.50 4.18 -8.23
C SER A 194 -1.79 3.39 -8.13
N MET A 195 -2.76 3.89 -7.37
CA MET A 195 -4.13 3.42 -7.40
C MET A 195 -4.93 4.19 -8.44
N LEU A 196 -5.44 3.49 -9.44
CA LEU A 196 -6.38 4.00 -10.43
C LEU A 196 -7.79 3.49 -10.13
N SER A 197 -8.81 4.23 -10.54
CA SER A 197 -10.19 3.79 -10.40
C SER A 197 -10.54 2.70 -11.39
N LEU A 198 -11.25 1.66 -10.93
CA LEU A 198 -11.85 0.66 -11.84
C LEU A 198 -12.98 1.24 -12.70
N ALA A 199 -13.72 2.22 -12.17
CA ALA A 199 -14.82 2.87 -12.88
C ALA A 199 -14.32 3.90 -13.91
N GLU A 200 -13.28 4.65 -13.55
CA GLU A 200 -12.64 5.67 -14.40
C GLU A 200 -11.18 5.29 -14.60
N ARG A 201 -10.90 4.36 -15.49
CA ARG A 201 -9.62 3.64 -15.59
C ARG A 201 -8.38 4.50 -15.82
N THR A 202 -8.54 5.75 -16.22
CA THR A 202 -7.44 6.72 -16.38
C THR A 202 -7.30 7.69 -15.21
N ALA A 203 -8.27 7.68 -14.27
CA ALA A 203 -8.25 8.56 -13.10
C ALA A 203 -7.40 7.97 -11.97
N VAL A 204 -6.36 8.70 -11.58
CA VAL A 204 -5.54 8.38 -10.40
C VAL A 204 -6.29 8.77 -9.15
N ARG A 205 -6.43 7.84 -8.21
CA ARG A 205 -6.96 8.09 -6.86
C ARG A 205 -5.86 8.44 -5.87
N GLU A 206 -4.72 7.75 -5.97
CA GLU A 206 -3.57 8.01 -5.13
C GLU A 206 -2.27 7.44 -5.74
N THR A 207 -1.17 8.17 -5.61
CA THR A 207 0.19 7.72 -5.95
C THR A 207 1.07 7.98 -4.74
N GLY A 208 0.96 7.11 -3.73
CA GLY A 208 1.48 7.37 -2.40
C GLY A 208 0.84 8.58 -1.73
N GLY A 209 1.19 8.82 -0.51
CA GLY A 209 0.62 9.90 0.28
C GLY A 209 1.62 10.57 1.21
N HIS A 210 1.14 11.60 1.87
CA HIS A 210 1.86 12.28 2.93
C HIS A 210 1.02 12.32 4.20
N TRP A 211 1.51 11.67 5.25
CA TRP A 211 0.95 11.77 6.59
C TRP A 211 1.66 12.88 7.35
N ASP A 212 0.91 13.85 7.84
CA ASP A 212 1.43 15.02 8.57
C ASP A 212 1.23 14.93 10.11
N GLY A 213 0.86 13.72 10.59
CA GLY A 213 0.49 13.47 12.00
C GLY A 213 -0.98 13.69 12.30
N PHE A 214 -1.75 14.23 11.35
CA PHE A 214 -3.17 14.53 11.53
C PHE A 214 -4.04 14.11 10.32
N ARG A 215 -3.51 14.26 9.11
CA ARG A 215 -4.22 13.97 7.86
C ARG A 215 -3.32 13.21 6.90
N LEU A 216 -3.90 12.24 6.24
CA LEU A 216 -3.34 11.66 5.04
C LEU A 216 -3.74 12.51 3.85
N ARG A 217 -2.76 12.91 3.06
CA ARG A 217 -2.95 13.64 1.79
C ARG A 217 -2.50 12.76 0.65
N ALA A 218 -3.46 12.24 -0.09
CA ALA A 218 -3.20 11.49 -1.31
C ALA A 218 -2.47 12.37 -2.32
N ARG A 219 -1.43 11.83 -2.96
CA ARG A 219 -0.69 12.51 -4.02
C ARG A 219 -1.28 12.15 -5.37
N ALA A 220 -1.13 13.04 -6.33
CA ALA A 220 -1.64 12.90 -7.70
C ALA A 220 -3.16 12.65 -7.83
N ALA A 221 -3.93 12.68 -6.74
CA ALA A 221 -5.37 12.45 -6.78
C ALA A 221 -6.06 13.35 -7.82
N GLY A 222 -6.91 12.76 -8.68
CA GLY A 222 -7.58 13.42 -9.80
C GLY A 222 -6.68 13.73 -10.99
N ALA A 223 -5.47 13.14 -11.09
CA ALA A 223 -4.71 13.16 -12.33
C ALA A 223 -5.35 12.18 -13.34
N ASP A 224 -5.51 12.61 -14.57
CA ASP A 224 -5.95 11.78 -15.69
C ASP A 224 -4.73 11.33 -16.51
N VAL A 225 -4.33 10.07 -16.38
CA VAL A 225 -3.14 9.52 -17.05
C VAL A 225 -3.35 9.23 -18.55
N SER A 226 -4.52 9.47 -19.09
CA SER A 226 -4.72 9.52 -20.56
C SER A 226 -4.13 10.78 -21.17
N SER A 227 -3.86 11.80 -20.36
CA SER A 227 -3.29 13.07 -20.79
C SER A 227 -1.83 13.22 -20.36
N LEU A 228 -1.03 13.88 -21.19
CA LEU A 228 0.36 14.18 -20.90
C LEU A 228 0.52 15.00 -19.60
N ARG A 229 -0.40 15.94 -19.37
CA ARG A 229 -0.44 16.73 -18.12
C ARG A 229 -0.70 15.85 -16.89
N GLY A 230 -1.58 14.88 -17.01
CA GLY A 230 -1.86 13.91 -15.92
C GLY A 230 -0.66 13.00 -15.66
N LEU A 231 0.01 12.50 -16.70
CA LEU A 231 1.25 11.74 -16.58
C LEU A 231 2.35 12.53 -15.87
N GLU A 232 2.55 13.81 -16.24
CA GLU A 232 3.50 14.69 -15.54
C GLU A 232 3.13 14.89 -14.07
N ARG A 233 1.85 15.11 -13.77
CA ARG A 233 1.38 15.29 -12.41
C ARG A 233 1.60 14.03 -11.58
N ASN A 234 1.37 12.86 -12.17
CA ASN A 234 1.62 11.58 -11.51
C ASN A 234 3.12 11.33 -11.30
N ALA A 235 3.96 11.63 -12.27
CA ALA A 235 5.42 11.50 -12.16
C ALA A 235 6.03 12.43 -11.10
N ARG A 236 5.44 13.63 -10.90
CA ARG A 236 5.89 14.60 -9.88
C ARG A 236 5.39 14.28 -8.46
N ALA A 237 4.69 13.18 -8.27
CA ALA A 237 4.22 12.73 -6.96
C ALA A 237 5.36 12.17 -6.07
N ALA A 238 6.61 12.61 -6.31
CA ALA A 238 7.77 12.29 -5.46
C ALA A 238 7.64 12.86 -4.04
N GLY A 239 8.33 12.25 -3.06
CA GLY A 239 8.34 12.69 -1.66
C GLY A 239 7.12 12.23 -0.86
N ALA A 240 6.51 11.10 -1.23
CA ALA A 240 5.60 10.38 -0.36
C ALA A 240 6.36 9.86 0.87
N ASN A 241 5.75 9.95 2.06
CA ASN A 241 6.25 9.27 3.26
C ASN A 241 5.41 8.04 3.61
N TYR A 242 4.47 7.69 2.75
CA TYR A 242 3.53 6.59 2.90
C TYR A 242 3.14 6.01 1.52
N GLN A 243 3.01 4.69 1.48
CA GLN A 243 2.45 3.94 0.37
C GLN A 243 1.51 2.86 0.91
N ALA A 244 0.32 2.80 0.35
CA ALA A 244 -0.63 1.76 0.69
C ALA A 244 -0.26 0.39 0.09
N TRP A 245 -0.71 -0.67 0.75
CA TRP A 245 -0.35 -2.04 0.39
C TRP A 245 -1.20 -2.67 -0.72
N TRP A 246 -2.03 -1.89 -1.41
CA TRP A 246 -2.59 -2.40 -2.67
C TRP A 246 -1.52 -2.71 -3.71
N TYR A 247 -0.31 -2.08 -3.60
CA TYR A 247 0.87 -2.41 -4.37
C TYR A 247 2.10 -1.74 -3.76
N MET A 248 2.90 -2.49 -3.01
CA MET A 248 4.15 -1.99 -2.42
C MET A 248 5.22 -3.07 -2.36
N ALA A 249 6.33 -2.88 -3.10
CA ALA A 249 7.50 -3.74 -3.00
C ALA A 249 8.47 -3.18 -1.95
N ILE A 250 8.90 -4.06 -1.02
CA ILE A 250 9.76 -3.72 0.12
C ILE A 250 10.95 -4.69 0.14
N PRO A 251 12.20 -4.20 0.29
CA PRO A 251 13.36 -5.07 0.49
C PRO A 251 13.22 -5.90 1.77
N LEU A 252 13.45 -7.21 1.71
CA LEU A 252 13.39 -8.08 2.90
C LEU A 252 14.46 -7.71 3.95
N ALA A 253 15.59 -7.12 3.53
CA ALA A 253 16.56 -6.54 4.46
C ALA A 253 15.93 -5.44 5.33
N THR A 254 15.04 -4.62 4.75
CA THR A 254 14.27 -3.61 5.50
C THR A 254 13.28 -4.27 6.46
N VAL A 255 12.57 -5.31 6.03
CA VAL A 255 11.64 -6.06 6.91
C VAL A 255 12.39 -6.70 8.07
N ARG A 256 13.54 -7.34 7.83
CA ARG A 256 14.36 -7.93 8.90
C ARG A 256 14.87 -6.89 9.91
N ARG A 257 15.23 -5.70 9.47
CA ARG A 257 15.72 -4.61 10.33
C ARG A 257 14.61 -3.97 11.15
N GLU A 258 13.47 -3.71 10.54
CA GLU A 258 12.39 -2.91 11.15
C GLU A 258 11.30 -3.77 11.80
N GLY A 259 11.31 -5.08 11.56
CA GLY A 259 10.28 -6.01 12.04
C GLY A 259 9.00 -6.00 11.20
N LEU A 260 8.04 -6.76 11.66
CA LEU A 260 6.74 -6.96 11.04
C LEU A 260 5.79 -5.77 11.34
N PRO A 261 4.65 -5.63 10.63
CA PRO A 261 3.64 -4.63 10.94
C PRO A 261 3.15 -4.66 12.39
N LEU A 262 2.70 -3.51 12.92
CA LEU A 262 1.96 -3.48 14.19
C LEU A 262 0.61 -4.22 14.02
N PRO A 263 0.10 -4.90 15.06
CA PRO A 263 -1.13 -5.70 14.99
C PRO A 263 -2.41 -4.84 15.03
N MET A 264 -2.51 -3.90 14.09
CA MET A 264 -3.61 -2.93 14.02
C MET A 264 -4.93 -3.51 13.49
N PHE A 265 -4.93 -4.71 12.97
CA PHE A 265 -5.98 -5.39 12.25
C PHE A 265 -6.22 -4.79 10.85
N ILE A 266 -6.81 -3.60 10.77
CA ILE A 266 -7.05 -2.84 9.52
C ILE A 266 -6.91 -1.35 9.79
N LYS A 267 -6.53 -0.58 8.77
CA LYS A 267 -6.36 0.87 8.77
C LYS A 267 -5.14 1.35 9.56
N SER A 268 -4.38 2.21 8.93
CA SER A 268 -3.17 2.86 9.44
C SER A 268 -1.95 1.95 9.66
N ASP A 269 -2.04 0.67 9.40
CA ASP A 269 -0.95 -0.31 9.41
C ASP A 269 0.10 0.01 8.35
N ASP A 270 -0.33 0.25 7.13
CA ASP A 270 0.47 0.69 5.98
C ASP A 270 1.14 2.06 6.21
N ILE A 271 0.42 3.00 6.83
CA ILE A 271 0.95 4.32 7.18
C ILE A 271 2.04 4.18 8.26
N GLU A 272 1.74 3.44 9.35
CA GLU A 272 2.72 3.22 10.42
C GLU A 272 3.99 2.57 9.87
N TYR A 273 3.83 1.52 9.10
CA TYR A 273 4.94 0.77 8.54
C TYR A 273 5.80 1.66 7.64
N SER A 274 5.18 2.42 6.71
CA SER A 274 5.89 3.34 5.83
C SER A 274 6.66 4.41 6.60
N LEU A 275 6.05 5.00 7.65
CA LEU A 275 6.70 6.01 8.49
C LEU A 275 7.84 5.42 9.33
N ARG A 276 7.76 4.16 9.70
CA ARG A 276 8.77 3.45 10.49
C ARG A 276 9.99 3.08 9.68
N ILE A 277 9.81 2.52 8.48
CA ILE A 277 10.92 2.07 7.64
C ILE A 277 11.76 3.22 7.10
N ARG A 278 11.22 4.42 6.96
CA ARG A 278 11.91 5.67 6.57
C ARG A 278 12.79 5.57 5.32
N THR A 279 12.53 4.59 4.48
CA THR A 279 13.26 4.37 3.23
C THR A 279 12.53 5.07 2.07
N PRO A 280 13.24 5.48 1.02
CA PRO A 280 12.63 6.15 -0.12
C PRO A 280 11.51 5.30 -0.75
N ILE A 281 10.44 5.96 -1.13
CA ILE A 281 9.34 5.35 -1.90
C ILE A 281 9.39 5.93 -3.31
N LEU A 282 9.73 5.08 -4.26
CA LEU A 282 9.73 5.42 -5.68
C LEU A 282 8.38 5.04 -6.29
N THR A 283 7.71 6.03 -6.85
CA THR A 283 6.52 5.83 -7.67
C THR A 283 6.78 6.33 -9.07
N MET A 284 6.28 5.63 -10.10
CA MET A 284 6.45 6.10 -11.47
C MET A 284 5.28 5.70 -12.36
N ASN A 285 5.13 6.40 -13.47
CA ASN A 285 4.15 6.05 -14.50
C ASN A 285 4.38 4.63 -15.01
N GLY A 286 3.29 3.90 -15.21
CA GLY A 286 3.32 2.51 -15.66
C GLY A 286 3.54 1.48 -14.55
N ILE A 287 3.59 1.91 -13.27
CA ILE A 287 3.45 1.04 -12.10
C ILE A 287 2.21 1.47 -11.34
N GLY A 288 1.18 0.66 -11.38
CA GLY A 288 -0.09 0.92 -10.72
C GLY A 288 -1.07 -0.23 -10.89
N VAL A 289 -2.14 -0.13 -10.15
CA VAL A 289 -3.24 -1.10 -10.12
C VAL A 289 -4.57 -0.39 -10.21
N TRP A 290 -5.58 -1.06 -10.73
CA TRP A 290 -6.95 -0.60 -10.64
C TRP A 290 -7.61 -1.18 -9.40
N HIS A 291 -8.34 -0.35 -8.70
CA HIS A 291 -9.05 -0.73 -7.48
C HIS A 291 -10.46 -0.12 -7.49
N ALA A 292 -11.41 -0.82 -6.91
CA ALA A 292 -12.75 -0.26 -6.72
C ALA A 292 -12.70 0.95 -5.78
N ASP A 293 -13.42 2.01 -6.11
CA ASP A 293 -13.49 3.20 -5.28
C ASP A 293 -14.03 2.86 -3.88
N PHE A 294 -13.52 3.55 -2.85
CA PHE A 294 -13.89 3.29 -1.45
C PHE A 294 -15.30 3.77 -1.09
N GLY A 295 -15.98 4.48 -1.99
CA GLY A 295 -17.37 4.91 -1.81
C GLY A 295 -18.30 3.72 -1.57
N GLY A 296 -19.15 3.80 -0.52
CA GLY A 296 -20.10 2.73 -0.18
C GLY A 296 -19.55 1.55 0.63
N LYS A 297 -18.25 1.41 0.81
CA LYS A 297 -17.63 0.34 1.64
C LYS A 297 -17.56 0.70 3.14
N PHE A 298 -17.96 1.92 3.52
CA PHE A 298 -17.86 2.35 4.92
C PHE A 298 -18.93 1.69 5.79
N ARG A 299 -18.49 1.00 6.84
CA ARG A 299 -19.36 0.42 7.87
C ARG A 299 -19.08 1.08 9.22
N PRO A 300 -20.08 1.28 10.10
CA PRO A 300 -19.90 1.96 11.39
C PRO A 300 -18.76 1.44 12.26
N PRO A 301 -18.50 0.10 12.38
CA PRO A 301 -17.37 -0.42 13.14
C PRO A 301 -15.99 0.06 12.67
N LEU A 302 -15.83 0.50 11.41
CA LEU A 302 -14.58 1.08 10.93
C LEU A 302 -14.18 2.35 11.68
N ASN A 303 -15.14 3.07 12.29
CA ASN A 303 -14.83 4.21 13.16
C ASN A 303 -13.93 3.80 14.33
N TYR A 304 -14.16 2.61 14.90
CA TYR A 304 -13.33 2.07 15.98
C TYR A 304 -11.88 1.94 15.52
N TYR A 305 -11.63 1.17 14.45
CA TYR A 305 -10.27 0.94 13.94
C TYR A 305 -9.57 2.23 13.54
N ILE A 306 -10.25 3.09 12.76
CA ILE A 306 -9.69 4.38 12.33
C ILE A 306 -9.25 5.23 13.53
N LYS A 307 -10.05 5.30 14.60
CA LYS A 307 -9.74 6.16 15.74
C LYS A 307 -8.70 5.55 16.67
N ARG A 308 -8.81 4.26 17.01
CA ARG A 308 -7.82 3.59 17.84
C ARG A 308 -6.44 3.60 17.18
N ASN A 309 -6.39 3.23 15.90
CA ASN A 309 -5.13 3.10 15.19
C ASN A 309 -4.48 4.46 14.87
N GLU A 310 -5.29 5.53 14.65
CA GLU A 310 -4.77 6.90 14.54
C GLU A 310 -4.09 7.36 15.85
N LEU A 311 -4.64 6.97 17.01
CA LEU A 311 -4.03 7.26 18.32
C LEU A 311 -2.73 6.49 18.52
N ILE A 312 -2.72 5.19 18.20
CA ILE A 312 -1.52 4.33 18.28
C ILE A 312 -0.45 4.85 17.33
N LEU A 313 -0.78 5.12 16.06
CA LEU A 313 0.12 5.69 15.06
C LEU A 313 0.81 6.95 15.58
N ASN A 314 0.03 7.91 16.10
CA ASN A 314 0.57 9.15 16.65
C ASN A 314 1.44 8.93 17.91
N ALA A 315 1.12 7.93 18.72
CA ALA A 315 1.92 7.57 19.88
C ALA A 315 3.29 7.00 19.47
N VAL A 316 3.32 5.98 18.59
CA VAL A 316 4.54 5.27 18.19
C VAL A 316 5.44 6.08 17.26
N THR A 317 4.89 7.05 16.52
CA THR A 317 5.68 7.97 15.67
C THR A 317 6.19 9.20 16.42
N GLY A 318 5.89 9.32 17.71
CA GLY A 318 6.38 10.43 18.54
C GLY A 318 5.77 11.79 18.18
N CYS A 319 4.51 11.83 17.72
CA CYS A 319 3.83 13.07 17.37
C CYS A 319 3.74 14.00 18.58
N ARG A 320 4.55 15.09 18.62
CA ARG A 320 4.60 16.07 19.72
C ARG A 320 3.25 16.69 20.09
N ARG A 321 2.31 16.75 19.15
CA ARG A 321 0.96 17.30 19.35
C ARG A 321 -0.11 16.22 19.50
N GLY A 322 0.29 14.95 19.70
CA GLY A 322 -0.62 13.80 19.71
C GLY A 322 -1.81 13.97 20.63
N GLN A 323 -1.60 14.34 21.91
CA GLN A 323 -2.68 14.57 22.86
C GLN A 323 -3.63 15.71 22.42
N ARG A 324 -3.08 16.82 21.89
CA ARG A 324 -3.88 17.94 21.40
C ARG A 324 -4.74 17.53 20.21
N PHE A 325 -4.18 16.73 19.30
CA PHE A 325 -4.91 16.18 18.16
C PHE A 325 -5.97 15.19 18.60
N ALA A 326 -5.64 14.28 19.51
CA ALA A 326 -6.60 13.34 20.08
C ALA A 326 -7.83 14.06 20.68
N LYS A 327 -7.61 15.11 21.48
CA LYS A 327 -8.70 15.93 22.05
C LYS A 327 -9.56 16.59 20.97
N LYS A 328 -8.93 17.21 19.96
CA LYS A 328 -9.67 17.85 18.85
C LYS A 328 -10.45 16.84 18.03
N ARG A 329 -9.85 15.68 17.75
CA ARG A 329 -10.47 14.61 16.96
C ARG A 329 -11.64 13.96 17.71
N LEU A 330 -11.48 13.73 19.01
CA LEU A 330 -12.57 13.23 19.86
C LEU A 330 -13.78 14.19 19.83
N LEU A 331 -13.54 15.48 20.10
CA LEU A 331 -14.59 16.49 20.08
C LEU A 331 -15.27 16.58 18.71
N TYR A 332 -14.48 16.72 17.63
CA TYR A 332 -15.03 16.80 16.27
C TYR A 332 -15.85 15.57 15.90
N SER A 333 -15.30 14.36 16.12
CA SER A 333 -15.98 13.12 15.76
C SER A 333 -17.25 12.91 16.58
N PHE A 334 -17.22 13.24 17.87
CA PHE A 334 -18.40 13.12 18.74
C PHE A 334 -19.47 14.13 18.35
N ALA A 335 -19.13 15.43 18.21
CA ALA A 335 -20.07 16.49 17.84
C ALA A 335 -20.70 16.24 16.46
N LYS A 336 -19.90 15.88 15.45
CA LYS A 336 -20.41 15.50 14.13
C LYS A 336 -21.46 14.40 14.21
N ASN A 337 -21.16 13.31 14.92
CA ASN A 337 -22.08 12.18 15.04
C ASN A 337 -23.26 12.46 15.99
N LEU A 338 -23.14 13.44 16.89
CA LEU A 338 -24.25 13.93 17.68
C LEU A 338 -25.26 14.68 16.81
N LEU A 339 -24.76 15.60 15.96
CA LEU A 339 -25.58 16.33 15.00
C LEU A 339 -26.27 15.39 13.98
N LEU A 340 -25.55 14.37 13.52
CA LEU A 340 -26.08 13.35 12.62
C LEU A 340 -26.96 12.30 13.33
N ARG A 341 -27.23 12.44 14.63
CA ARG A 341 -27.99 11.49 15.47
C ARG A 341 -27.49 10.04 15.38
N ASN A 342 -26.20 9.84 15.05
CA ASN A 342 -25.57 8.54 14.91
C ASN A 342 -24.95 8.08 16.24
N ALA A 343 -25.77 7.46 17.10
CA ALA A 343 -25.35 6.96 18.41
C ALA A 343 -24.32 5.83 18.30
N GLU A 344 -24.49 4.95 17.34
CA GLU A 344 -23.60 3.82 17.06
C GLU A 344 -22.17 4.31 16.74
N ALA A 345 -22.03 5.25 15.80
CA ALA A 345 -20.72 5.79 15.47
C ALA A 345 -20.06 6.51 16.68
N ARG A 346 -20.85 7.16 17.55
CA ARG A 346 -20.32 7.73 18.79
C ARG A 346 -19.79 6.66 19.74
N ALA A 347 -20.51 5.55 19.89
CA ALA A 347 -20.09 4.44 20.76
C ALA A 347 -18.76 3.84 20.28
N TYR A 348 -18.60 3.56 18.98
CA TYR A 348 -17.36 3.07 18.41
C TYR A 348 -16.18 4.05 18.60
N VAL A 349 -16.44 5.34 18.42
CA VAL A 349 -15.41 6.37 18.66
C VAL A 349 -14.97 6.37 20.13
N LEU A 350 -15.91 6.34 21.08
CA LEU A 350 -15.58 6.34 22.51
C LEU A 350 -14.83 5.08 22.92
N ARG A 351 -15.27 3.91 22.48
CA ARG A 351 -14.59 2.63 22.71
C ARG A 351 -13.15 2.63 22.19
N ALA A 352 -12.94 3.17 20.98
CA ALA A 352 -11.59 3.29 20.40
C ALA A 352 -10.63 4.09 21.27
N TYR A 353 -11.11 5.18 21.89
CA TYR A 353 -10.32 5.98 22.82
C TYR A 353 -10.07 5.26 24.14
N GLU A 354 -11.07 4.58 24.68
CA GLU A 354 -10.92 3.79 25.90
C GLU A 354 -9.91 2.67 25.73
N ASP A 355 -9.98 1.90 24.63
CA ASP A 355 -9.07 0.80 24.35
C ASP A 355 -7.63 1.32 24.14
N PHE A 356 -7.43 2.46 23.52
CA PHE A 356 -6.11 3.10 23.47
C PHE A 356 -5.61 3.49 24.87
N LEU A 357 -6.48 4.06 25.71
CA LEU A 357 -6.11 4.49 27.07
C LEU A 357 -5.84 3.33 28.04
N ASN A 358 -6.31 2.12 27.72
CA ASN A 358 -5.98 0.91 28.45
C ASN A 358 -4.52 0.45 28.21
N GLY A 359 -3.82 1.04 27.24
CA GLY A 359 -2.41 0.84 27.00
C GLY A 359 -2.06 -0.37 26.12
N ALA A 360 -0.76 -0.50 25.85
CA ALA A 360 -0.24 -1.49 24.92
C ALA A 360 -0.36 -2.93 25.41
N GLU A 361 -0.33 -3.18 26.72
CA GLU A 361 -0.48 -4.53 27.28
C GLU A 361 -1.88 -5.08 27.01
N ALA A 362 -2.93 -4.29 27.28
CA ALA A 362 -4.30 -4.67 26.98
C ALA A 362 -4.51 -4.88 25.48
N PHE A 363 -3.88 -4.04 24.64
CA PHE A 363 -3.89 -4.17 23.20
C PHE A 363 -3.23 -5.47 22.73
N ALA A 364 -2.05 -5.82 23.25
CA ALA A 364 -1.30 -7.02 22.89
C ALA A 364 -2.04 -8.33 23.27
N ARG A 365 -2.77 -8.30 24.39
CA ARG A 365 -3.56 -9.44 24.86
C ARG A 365 -4.92 -9.59 24.19
N SER A 366 -5.36 -8.59 23.43
CA SER A 366 -6.66 -8.62 22.76
C SER A 366 -6.65 -9.60 21.60
N ASP A 367 -7.60 -10.54 21.56
CA ASP A 367 -7.82 -11.38 20.39
C ASP A 367 -8.45 -10.55 19.28
N ALA A 368 -7.66 -10.26 18.24
CA ALA A 368 -8.06 -9.39 17.15
C ALA A 368 -9.22 -9.96 16.31
N GLU A 369 -9.25 -11.30 16.12
CA GLU A 369 -10.32 -11.99 15.41
C GLU A 369 -11.63 -11.92 16.18
N GLN A 370 -11.58 -12.22 17.49
CA GLN A 370 -12.74 -12.15 18.36
C GLN A 370 -13.26 -10.71 18.49
N LEU A 371 -12.35 -9.75 18.69
CA LEU A 371 -12.72 -8.33 18.74
C LEU A 371 -13.43 -7.89 17.46
N ASN A 372 -12.91 -8.28 16.31
CA ASN A 372 -13.54 -7.97 15.02
C ASN A 372 -14.92 -8.61 14.90
N ALA A 373 -15.06 -9.88 15.28
CA ALA A 373 -16.34 -10.56 15.25
C ALA A 373 -17.37 -9.82 16.12
N VAL A 374 -17.01 -9.43 17.36
CA VAL A 374 -17.89 -8.65 18.25
C VAL A 374 -18.27 -7.30 17.65
N LEU A 375 -17.31 -6.55 17.06
CA LEU A 375 -17.57 -5.23 16.50
C LEU A 375 -18.54 -5.29 15.30
N PHE A 376 -18.54 -6.39 14.53
CA PHE A 376 -19.35 -6.52 13.32
C PHE A 376 -20.60 -7.38 13.49
N SER A 377 -20.79 -8.08 14.62
CA SER A 377 -21.94 -8.94 14.87
C SER A 377 -23.18 -8.19 15.39
N SER A 378 -22.97 -7.12 16.16
CA SER A 378 -24.05 -6.36 16.78
C SER A 378 -23.73 -4.88 16.88
N ALA A 379 -24.74 -4.04 16.68
CA ALA A 379 -24.60 -2.62 16.99
C ALA A 379 -24.44 -2.41 18.50
N PRO A 380 -23.58 -1.49 18.94
CA PRO A 380 -23.46 -1.14 20.35
C PRO A 380 -24.75 -0.51 20.88
N ASP A 381 -25.00 -0.67 22.18
CA ASP A 381 -26.14 -0.01 22.83
C ASP A 381 -26.05 1.52 22.66
N LYS A 382 -27.20 2.16 22.44
CA LYS A 382 -27.25 3.61 22.23
C LYS A 382 -26.71 4.42 23.43
N SER A 383 -26.80 3.88 24.63
CA SER A 383 -26.26 4.48 25.87
C SER A 383 -24.72 4.56 25.84
N GLU A 384 -24.08 3.64 25.12
CA GLU A 384 -22.62 3.62 24.92
C GLU A 384 -22.11 4.84 24.15
N GLY A 385 -22.97 5.48 23.33
CA GLY A 385 -22.69 6.74 22.63
C GLY A 385 -23.13 7.98 23.40
N SER A 386 -23.33 7.91 24.73
CA SER A 386 -23.88 8.98 25.55
C SER A 386 -22.91 10.15 25.78
N VAL A 387 -23.48 11.33 26.04
CA VAL A 387 -22.73 12.54 26.41
C VAL A 387 -21.98 12.35 27.74
N ARG A 388 -22.58 11.60 28.70
CA ARG A 388 -21.94 11.27 29.96
C ARG A 388 -20.63 10.51 29.76
N ARG A 389 -20.65 9.45 28.90
CA ARG A 389 -19.45 8.66 28.56
C ARG A 389 -18.41 9.50 27.82
N PHE A 390 -18.84 10.39 26.91
CA PHE A 390 -17.93 11.34 26.25
C PHE A 390 -17.13 12.18 27.26
N PHE A 391 -17.78 12.77 28.26
CA PHE A 391 -17.07 13.54 29.28
C PHE A 391 -16.13 12.68 30.13
N ALA A 392 -16.51 11.44 30.42
CA ALA A 392 -15.65 10.48 31.12
C ALA A 392 -14.38 10.16 30.30
N VAL A 393 -14.54 9.81 29.02
CA VAL A 393 -13.42 9.55 28.10
C VAL A 393 -12.54 10.80 27.93
N ARG A 394 -13.14 11.98 27.79
CA ARG A 394 -12.38 13.24 27.67
C ARG A 394 -11.53 13.53 28.93
N ARG A 395 -12.03 13.22 30.13
CA ARG A 395 -11.28 13.35 31.39
C ARG A 395 -10.13 12.35 31.44
N ARG A 396 -10.38 11.08 31.12
CA ARG A 396 -9.34 10.05 31.02
C ARG A 396 -8.27 10.47 30.01
N LEU A 397 -8.65 10.91 28.82
CA LEU A 397 -7.73 11.38 27.77
C LEU A 397 -6.81 12.51 28.25
N LYS A 398 -7.31 13.41 29.11
CA LYS A 398 -6.49 14.49 29.68
C LYS A 398 -5.42 13.95 30.64
N ARG A 399 -5.74 12.94 31.44
CA ARG A 399 -4.87 12.41 32.50
C ARG A 399 -3.95 11.30 32.01
N GLU A 400 -4.45 10.40 31.16
CA GLU A 400 -3.86 9.10 30.89
C GLU A 400 -3.17 9.02 29.51
N TYR A 401 -3.39 10.01 28.60
CA TYR A 401 -2.83 9.96 27.24
C TYR A 401 -1.32 9.77 27.23
N ALA A 402 -0.58 10.48 28.05
CA ALA A 402 0.88 10.42 28.05
C ALA A 402 1.41 9.03 28.41
N ALA A 403 0.84 8.44 29.48
CA ALA A 403 1.18 7.09 29.91
C ALA A 403 0.81 6.02 28.87
N ALA A 404 -0.40 6.11 28.29
CA ALA A 404 -0.82 5.21 27.22
C ALA A 404 0.08 5.33 25.98
N ALA A 405 0.41 6.55 25.54
CA ALA A 405 1.30 6.76 24.41
C ALA A 405 2.71 6.23 24.67
N GLU A 406 3.22 6.35 25.90
CA GLU A 406 4.50 5.80 26.32
C GLU A 406 4.48 4.27 26.31
N SER A 407 3.43 3.65 26.84
CA SER A 407 3.30 2.18 26.84
C SER A 407 3.35 1.62 25.41
N PHE A 408 2.71 2.28 24.42
CA PHE A 408 2.79 1.86 23.02
C PHE A 408 4.19 2.06 22.42
N ARG A 409 4.92 3.13 22.78
CA ARG A 409 6.32 3.30 22.36
C ARG A 409 7.23 2.23 22.92
N ALA A 410 7.11 1.95 24.21
CA ALA A 410 7.88 0.93 24.90
C ALA A 410 7.59 -0.47 24.37
N ALA A 411 6.32 -0.80 24.13
CA ALA A 411 5.91 -2.11 23.65
C ALA A 411 6.16 -2.32 22.14
N LYS A 412 6.41 -1.26 21.35
CA LYS A 412 6.55 -1.37 19.91
C LYS A 412 7.60 -2.39 19.47
N PRO A 413 8.82 -2.47 20.03
CA PRO A 413 9.80 -3.48 19.63
C PRO A 413 9.26 -4.91 19.74
N PHE A 414 8.52 -5.22 20.81
CA PHE A 414 7.85 -6.50 20.99
C PHE A 414 6.72 -6.71 19.99
N LEU A 415 5.82 -5.74 19.81
CA LEU A 415 4.64 -5.84 18.94
C LEU A 415 4.98 -6.06 17.46
N VAL A 416 6.19 -5.69 17.02
CA VAL A 416 6.66 -5.89 15.64
C VAL A 416 7.57 -7.12 15.50
N SER A 417 7.85 -7.85 16.56
CA SER A 417 8.76 -8.99 16.59
C SER A 417 8.07 -10.31 16.21
N GLU A 418 8.88 -11.30 15.87
CA GLU A 418 8.42 -12.68 15.69
C GLU A 418 7.93 -13.30 17.03
N GLU A 419 8.45 -12.83 18.17
CA GLU A 419 8.00 -13.25 19.49
C GLU A 419 6.52 -12.94 19.73
N TYR A 420 6.04 -11.81 19.24
CA TYR A 420 4.61 -11.47 19.26
C TYR A 420 3.84 -12.23 18.18
N TRP A 421 4.31 -12.16 16.93
CA TRP A 421 3.55 -12.66 15.79
C TRP A 421 3.50 -14.19 15.69
N GLY A 422 4.54 -14.91 16.11
CA GLY A 422 4.56 -16.38 16.07
C GLY A 422 3.39 -16.99 16.86
N PRO A 423 3.22 -16.68 18.15
CA PRO A 423 2.05 -17.10 18.94
C PRO A 423 0.72 -16.58 18.36
N ALA A 424 0.66 -15.35 17.86
CA ALA A 424 -0.55 -14.78 17.29
C ALA A 424 -1.02 -15.57 16.04
N PHE A 425 -0.12 -15.98 15.17
CA PHE A 425 -0.42 -16.83 14.01
C PHE A 425 -0.91 -18.22 14.41
N ALA A 426 -0.34 -18.79 15.49
CA ALA A 426 -0.73 -20.09 16.01
C ALA A 426 -2.04 -20.09 16.81
N GLY A 427 -2.60 -18.92 17.12
CA GLY A 427 -3.81 -18.80 17.94
C GLY A 427 -3.57 -18.77 19.45
N HIS A 428 -2.33 -18.60 19.86
CA HIS A 428 -1.96 -18.43 21.24
C HIS A 428 -1.86 -16.94 21.59
N LEU A 429 -2.70 -16.48 22.50
CA LEU A 429 -2.51 -15.16 23.12
C LEU A 429 -1.24 -15.23 24.01
N THR A 430 -0.37 -14.25 23.87
CA THR A 430 0.85 -14.18 24.68
C THR A 430 0.49 -14.11 26.17
N LYS A 431 0.62 -15.24 26.86
CA LYS A 431 0.36 -15.34 28.32
C LYS A 431 1.53 -14.83 29.18
N LYS A 432 2.67 -14.45 28.59
CA LYS A 432 3.83 -14.01 29.39
C LYS A 432 3.93 -12.50 29.40
N GLY A 433 3.84 -11.97 30.60
CA GLY A 433 4.09 -10.59 30.93
C GLY A 433 5.55 -10.22 30.75
N GLY A 434 5.75 -8.95 30.54
CA GLY A 434 7.05 -8.31 30.41
C GLY A 434 6.97 -7.22 29.35
N VAL A 435 6.08 -6.24 29.53
CA VAL A 435 6.20 -4.91 28.93
C VAL A 435 6.39 -3.92 30.06
#